data_7d047d01262e8f11d7f49ed318ab3842
#
_entry.id   7d047d01262e8f11d7f49ed318ab3842
#
_cell.length_a   1.000
_cell.length_b   1.000
_cell.length_c   1.000
_cell.angle_alpha   90.00
_cell.angle_beta   90.00
_cell.angle_gamma   90.00
#
_symmetry.space_group_name_H-M   'P 1'
#
loop_
_entity.id
_entity.type
_entity.pdbx_description
1 polymer ?
#
loop_
_entity_poly.entity_id
_entity_poly.type
_entity_poly.pdbx_seq_one_letter_code
_entity_poly.pdbx_strand_id
1 'polypeptide(L)'
;MIRIALYMDHGCRGVGAARWAELLSSEPGLEFAMLDAADVRAGRLAGFDCLVMPGGGGFERYADWGEEGCAKIREFVRDGGGYVGTCGGESVLLNEPKRIRMIPFKGDGVWPRGGFSARIALSPRFEALTGVKAGTRMVRYHNGPVALPAEPVPDCRAEVVATFDCDGDPEQDAKHAMRGAPAAIWAEYGKGRMFVFAVHPEVWDRTLDLVRGAFKAVLGIEPAFRDREIPPEARVDRVMFDVTGMDQGDDVRGRLAAALERAKGPDKLFVPFAGPRLEGPFLILLTPWTEDARVDVPALIREAEYVEAAGAGGMIWPSAGEREEILAAGDYEAGLDALVARSVEKGRAFRARVAAVVSGADTAQGVAQAAAVERLAQKHGAQLVLLARPADDCTDQETIFAYYDALAKATTQTTIIQTFNGKSPQPSVETLVRLAQEHPIYGYVKDESPGLQVNERMERLLRRREIKGVFSGWGGKGWVFQGARIGTCGVISQRAEYAPLFVEIWNRIKAGADASDPALARAFSAYLYLANLGDLFSTWGDDEMRGPHLYALERLGLFRNRLSRQNGKAVEWKMTEKEKAEVDARLRYCGILDKQDTQP
;
A
#
# COMPACT_ATOMS: atom_id res chain seq x y z
N MET A 1 15.86 -22.72 -19.78
CA MET A 1 15.04 -22.26 -18.68
C MET A 1 15.93 -22.19 -17.46
N ILE A 2 15.90 -21.09 -16.72
CA ILE A 2 16.78 -20.88 -15.56
C ILE A 2 16.15 -21.56 -14.35
N ARG A 3 16.94 -22.34 -13.63
CA ARG A 3 16.50 -23.14 -12.47
C ARG A 3 16.95 -22.50 -11.17
N ILE A 4 16.00 -22.13 -10.32
CA ILE A 4 16.24 -21.46 -9.05
C ILE A 4 16.00 -22.42 -7.89
N ALA A 5 16.97 -22.57 -7.01
CA ALA A 5 16.79 -23.19 -5.70
C ALA A 5 16.30 -22.12 -4.71
N LEU A 6 15.12 -22.27 -4.15
CA LEU A 6 14.65 -21.45 -3.04
C LEU A 6 14.86 -22.22 -1.73
N TYR A 7 15.73 -21.74 -0.86
CA TYR A 7 15.87 -22.36 0.44
C TYR A 7 14.60 -22.11 1.29
N MET A 8 14.00 -23.20 1.76
CA MET A 8 12.77 -23.13 2.54
C MET A 8 12.72 -24.26 3.58
N ASP A 9 13.18 -23.94 4.78
CA ASP A 9 13.25 -24.87 5.91
C ASP A 9 13.26 -24.10 7.22
N HIS A 10 13.48 -24.80 8.34
CA HIS A 10 13.70 -24.21 9.65
C HIS A 10 14.68 -23.03 9.58
N GLY A 11 14.43 -21.98 10.31
CA GLY A 11 15.17 -20.72 10.22
C GLY A 11 14.68 -19.76 9.12
N CYS A 12 13.87 -20.17 8.15
CA CYS A 12 13.18 -19.23 7.26
C CYS A 12 12.00 -18.60 7.96
N ARG A 13 11.95 -17.25 8.02
CA ARG A 13 10.94 -16.54 8.79
C ARG A 13 10.44 -15.32 8.04
N GLY A 14 9.22 -14.91 8.40
CA GLY A 14 8.62 -13.67 7.96
C GLY A 14 8.04 -13.68 6.54
N VAL A 15 7.37 -12.59 6.21
CA VAL A 15 6.69 -12.42 4.92
C VAL A 15 7.63 -12.52 3.71
N GLY A 16 8.94 -12.25 3.88
CA GLY A 16 9.92 -12.32 2.80
C GLY A 16 10.05 -13.72 2.21
N ALA A 17 10.03 -14.78 3.06
CA ALA A 17 10.14 -16.16 2.58
C ALA A 17 8.96 -16.55 1.68
N ALA A 18 7.72 -16.26 2.09
CA ALA A 18 6.54 -16.47 1.28
C ALA A 18 6.58 -15.64 0.00
N ARG A 19 6.99 -14.37 0.11
CA ARG A 19 7.06 -13.48 -1.05
C ARG A 19 8.04 -13.98 -2.11
N TRP A 20 9.18 -14.55 -1.71
CA TRP A 20 10.10 -15.16 -2.65
C TRP A 20 9.47 -16.33 -3.43
N ALA A 21 8.76 -17.22 -2.74
CA ALA A 21 8.07 -18.32 -3.40
C ALA A 21 7.01 -17.81 -4.39
N GLU A 22 6.30 -16.74 -4.03
CA GLU A 22 5.32 -16.11 -4.89
C GLU A 22 5.93 -15.52 -6.15
N LEU A 23 7.01 -14.74 -5.99
CA LEU A 23 7.69 -14.09 -7.11
C LEU A 23 8.25 -15.14 -8.08
N LEU A 24 8.91 -16.17 -7.57
CA LEU A 24 9.49 -17.22 -8.39
C LEU A 24 8.44 -18.08 -9.09
N SER A 25 7.33 -18.43 -8.39
CA SER A 25 6.24 -19.20 -9.00
C SER A 25 5.50 -18.42 -10.08
N SER A 26 5.60 -17.10 -10.05
CA SER A 26 4.90 -16.21 -10.96
C SER A 26 5.69 -15.82 -12.21
N GLU A 27 6.94 -16.21 -12.32
CA GLU A 27 7.81 -15.78 -13.41
C GLU A 27 7.90 -16.85 -14.52
N PRO A 28 7.36 -16.60 -15.72
CA PRO A 28 7.29 -17.61 -16.77
C PRO A 28 8.65 -18.12 -17.28
N GLY A 29 9.70 -17.34 -17.11
CA GLY A 29 11.07 -17.70 -17.57
C GLY A 29 11.85 -18.52 -16.57
N LEU A 30 11.31 -18.79 -15.38
CA LEU A 30 11.99 -19.46 -14.30
C LEU A 30 11.31 -20.78 -13.94
N GLU A 31 12.13 -21.79 -13.67
CA GLU A 31 11.74 -22.97 -12.88
C GLU A 31 12.32 -22.84 -11.48
N PHE A 32 11.57 -23.16 -10.45
CA PHE A 32 12.12 -23.17 -9.10
C PHE A 32 11.68 -24.42 -8.32
N ALA A 33 12.53 -24.80 -7.37
CA ALA A 33 12.19 -25.80 -6.38
C ALA A 33 12.60 -25.32 -4.99
N MET A 34 11.80 -25.69 -3.99
CA MET A 34 12.14 -25.47 -2.59
C MET A 34 13.07 -26.57 -2.10
N LEU A 35 14.22 -26.18 -1.55
CA LEU A 35 15.20 -27.09 -0.96
C LEU A 35 15.24 -26.89 0.55
N ASP A 36 15.36 -27.99 1.30
CA ASP A 36 15.63 -28.01 2.73
C ASP A 36 17.11 -28.23 3.05
N ALA A 37 17.45 -28.29 4.32
CA ALA A 37 18.80 -28.50 4.78
C ALA A 37 19.34 -29.88 4.38
N ALA A 38 18.50 -30.91 4.31
CA ALA A 38 18.89 -32.23 3.85
C ALA A 38 19.24 -32.23 2.36
N ASP A 39 18.45 -31.56 1.54
CA ASP A 39 18.71 -31.36 0.11
C ASP A 39 20.04 -30.64 -0.13
N VAL A 40 20.32 -29.58 0.67
CA VAL A 40 21.58 -28.83 0.59
C VAL A 40 22.77 -29.75 0.93
N ARG A 41 22.72 -30.48 2.05
CA ARG A 41 23.76 -31.44 2.41
C ARG A 41 23.97 -32.54 1.35
N ALA A 42 22.86 -33.00 0.76
CA ALA A 42 22.93 -33.98 -0.33
C ALA A 42 23.51 -33.44 -1.66
N GLY A 43 23.84 -32.13 -1.70
CA GLY A 43 24.44 -31.51 -2.89
C GLY A 43 23.45 -31.23 -4.04
N ARG A 44 22.15 -31.23 -3.79
CA ARG A 44 21.12 -30.98 -4.81
C ARG A 44 21.21 -29.59 -5.46
N LEU A 45 21.96 -28.64 -4.87
CA LEU A 45 22.21 -27.33 -5.47
C LEU A 45 22.89 -27.43 -6.86
N ALA A 46 23.69 -28.46 -7.11
CA ALA A 46 24.36 -28.65 -8.42
C ALA A 46 23.41 -28.71 -9.64
N GLY A 47 22.12 -28.93 -9.40
CA GLY A 47 21.09 -28.91 -10.44
C GLY A 47 20.45 -27.56 -10.72
N PHE A 48 20.94 -26.46 -10.13
CA PHE A 48 20.34 -25.14 -10.22
C PHE A 48 21.34 -24.09 -10.70
N ASP A 49 20.82 -22.99 -11.23
CA ASP A 49 21.63 -21.86 -11.69
C ASP A 49 21.83 -20.81 -10.59
N CYS A 50 20.90 -20.73 -9.64
CA CYS A 50 20.95 -19.77 -8.54
C CYS A 50 20.28 -20.31 -7.27
N LEU A 51 20.85 -19.95 -6.12
CA LEU A 51 20.26 -20.12 -4.80
C LEU A 51 19.66 -18.80 -4.33
N VAL A 52 18.35 -18.78 -4.07
CA VAL A 52 17.68 -17.70 -3.37
C VAL A 52 17.57 -18.04 -1.89
N MET A 53 18.08 -17.15 -1.05
CA MET A 53 18.12 -17.31 0.40
C MET A 53 17.26 -16.23 1.08
N PRO A 54 16.07 -16.58 1.59
CA PRO A 54 15.17 -15.63 2.24
C PRO A 54 15.70 -15.10 3.57
N GLY A 55 14.98 -14.14 4.16
CA GLY A 55 15.17 -13.69 5.53
C GLY A 55 14.97 -14.80 6.56
N GLY A 56 15.47 -14.57 7.78
CA GLY A 56 15.32 -15.49 8.92
C GLY A 56 16.60 -15.67 9.76
N GLY A 57 16.59 -16.68 10.63
CA GLY A 57 17.67 -16.94 11.57
C GLY A 57 18.89 -17.63 10.94
N GLY A 58 20.04 -16.98 11.01
CA GLY A 58 21.27 -17.55 10.48
C GLY A 58 21.89 -18.65 11.35
N PHE A 59 21.66 -18.62 12.66
CA PHE A 59 22.19 -19.64 13.56
C PHE A 59 21.39 -20.94 13.49
N GLU A 60 20.09 -20.85 13.33
CA GLU A 60 19.20 -22.00 13.14
C GLU A 60 19.56 -22.73 11.85
N ARG A 61 19.75 -22.02 10.77
CA ARG A 61 20.17 -22.60 9.48
C ARG A 61 21.52 -23.28 9.58
N TYR A 62 22.49 -22.67 10.27
CA TYR A 62 23.78 -23.32 10.48
C TYR A 62 23.65 -24.61 11.31
N ALA A 63 22.76 -24.61 12.30
CA ALA A 63 22.51 -25.82 13.09
C ALA A 63 21.99 -26.98 12.23
N ASP A 64 21.17 -26.66 11.23
CA ASP A 64 20.60 -27.66 10.32
C ASP A 64 21.58 -28.08 9.21
N TRP A 65 22.36 -27.16 8.67
CA TRP A 65 23.33 -27.46 7.60
C TRP A 65 24.62 -28.10 8.12
N GLY A 66 25.08 -27.66 9.27
CA GLY A 66 26.43 -27.93 9.73
C GLY A 66 27.51 -27.36 8.79
N GLU A 67 28.74 -27.74 8.99
CA GLU A 67 29.84 -27.35 8.10
C GLU A 67 29.73 -28.05 6.73
N GLU A 68 29.12 -29.23 6.67
CA GLU A 68 28.89 -29.98 5.43
C GLU A 68 27.99 -29.20 4.47
N GLY A 69 26.81 -28.74 4.92
CA GLY A 69 25.91 -27.95 4.09
C GLY A 69 26.51 -26.58 3.73
N CYS A 70 27.23 -25.94 4.65
CA CYS A 70 27.98 -24.72 4.35
C CYS A 70 29.03 -24.94 3.25
N ALA A 71 29.74 -26.05 3.29
CA ALA A 71 30.73 -26.43 2.24
C ALA A 71 30.04 -26.62 0.88
N LYS A 72 28.87 -27.26 0.84
CA LYS A 72 28.09 -27.44 -0.40
C LYS A 72 27.60 -26.11 -1.00
N ILE A 73 27.21 -25.15 -0.18
CA ILE A 73 26.84 -23.82 -0.69
C ILE A 73 28.08 -23.09 -1.23
N ARG A 74 29.23 -23.15 -0.53
CA ARG A 74 30.49 -22.57 -1.04
C ARG A 74 30.94 -23.20 -2.34
N GLU A 75 30.87 -24.52 -2.45
CA GLU A 75 31.21 -25.29 -3.67
C GLU A 75 30.31 -24.84 -4.82
N PHE A 76 29.00 -24.83 -4.62
CA PHE A 76 28.03 -24.43 -5.63
C PHE A 76 28.31 -23.02 -6.19
N VAL A 77 28.53 -22.03 -5.34
CA VAL A 77 28.80 -20.67 -5.80
C VAL A 77 30.20 -20.58 -6.43
N ARG A 78 31.23 -21.21 -5.82
CA ARG A 78 32.59 -21.21 -6.38
C ARG A 78 32.62 -21.77 -7.79
N ASP A 79 31.80 -22.75 -8.10
CA ASP A 79 31.76 -23.41 -9.41
C ASP A 79 30.94 -22.64 -10.46
N GLY A 80 30.28 -21.53 -10.07
CA GLY A 80 29.58 -20.64 -10.98
C GLY A 80 28.11 -20.42 -10.68
N GLY A 81 27.57 -21.05 -9.62
CA GLY A 81 26.21 -20.82 -9.17
C GLY A 81 25.98 -19.39 -8.69
N GLY A 82 24.80 -18.86 -8.96
CA GLY A 82 24.36 -17.55 -8.46
C GLY A 82 23.85 -17.63 -7.03
N TYR A 83 23.90 -16.49 -6.32
CA TYR A 83 23.30 -16.36 -4.99
C TYR A 83 22.60 -15.02 -4.85
N VAL A 84 21.32 -15.04 -4.48
CA VAL A 84 20.55 -13.84 -4.13
C VAL A 84 20.00 -14.02 -2.72
N GLY A 85 20.35 -13.11 -1.81
CA GLY A 85 19.94 -13.21 -0.41
C GLY A 85 19.34 -11.93 0.14
N THR A 86 18.38 -12.04 1.08
CA THR A 86 17.78 -10.91 1.78
C THR A 86 17.83 -11.13 3.29
N CYS A 87 18.16 -10.09 4.07
CA CYS A 87 18.19 -10.11 5.54
C CYS A 87 19.05 -11.28 6.08
N GLY A 88 18.43 -12.32 6.63
CA GLY A 88 19.11 -13.54 7.05
C GLY A 88 19.92 -14.22 5.95
N GLY A 89 19.54 -14.03 4.68
CA GLY A 89 20.30 -14.49 3.52
C GLY A 89 21.65 -13.80 3.35
N GLU A 90 21.80 -12.54 3.78
CA GLU A 90 23.10 -11.89 3.91
C GLU A 90 23.82 -12.38 5.16
N SER A 91 23.12 -12.42 6.29
CA SER A 91 23.70 -12.78 7.60
C SER A 91 24.41 -14.14 7.57
N VAL A 92 23.92 -15.12 6.82
CA VAL A 92 24.57 -16.45 6.76
C VAL A 92 25.90 -16.44 6.02
N LEU A 93 26.18 -15.44 5.16
CA LEU A 93 27.42 -15.32 4.41
C LEU A 93 28.57 -14.65 5.18
N LEU A 94 28.28 -14.00 6.31
CA LEU A 94 29.25 -13.24 7.08
C LEU A 94 30.46 -14.11 7.50
N ASN A 95 31.64 -13.49 7.58
CA ASN A 95 32.88 -14.14 7.98
C ASN A 95 32.98 -14.28 9.50
N GLU A 96 32.12 -15.12 10.06
CA GLU A 96 31.99 -15.39 11.48
C GLU A 96 31.84 -16.88 11.79
N PRO A 97 32.11 -17.32 13.01
CA PRO A 97 31.77 -18.68 13.43
C PRO A 97 30.29 -19.00 13.24
N LYS A 98 29.99 -20.23 12.85
CA LYS A 98 28.61 -20.69 12.59
C LYS A 98 27.91 -19.91 11.47
N ARG A 99 28.66 -19.58 10.42
CA ARG A 99 28.20 -18.99 9.16
C ARG A 99 28.87 -19.69 7.98
N ILE A 100 28.39 -19.38 6.78
CA ILE A 100 28.98 -19.95 5.53
C ILE A 100 30.36 -19.33 5.23
N ARG A 101 30.60 -18.10 5.67
CA ARG A 101 31.88 -17.39 5.53
C ARG A 101 32.31 -17.18 4.07
N MET A 102 31.50 -16.43 3.32
CA MET A 102 31.74 -16.18 1.90
C MET A 102 31.99 -14.71 1.57
N ILE A 103 31.70 -13.77 2.46
CA ILE A 103 31.96 -12.34 2.26
C ILE A 103 32.84 -11.76 3.37
N PRO A 104 33.72 -10.78 3.09
CA PRO A 104 34.67 -10.22 4.05
C PRO A 104 34.01 -9.19 4.98
N PHE A 105 32.90 -9.56 5.59
CA PHE A 105 32.14 -8.77 6.54
C PHE A 105 31.76 -9.60 7.76
N LYS A 106 31.59 -8.96 8.90
CA LYS A 106 31.09 -9.55 10.15
C LYS A 106 29.91 -8.71 10.65
N GLY A 107 29.03 -9.27 11.47
CA GLY A 107 27.96 -8.53 12.11
C GLY A 107 28.49 -7.61 13.20
N ASP A 108 27.84 -6.51 13.43
CA ASP A 108 28.14 -5.58 14.53
C ASP A 108 27.85 -6.21 15.91
N GLY A 109 27.18 -7.37 15.95
CA GLY A 109 26.75 -8.05 17.18
C GLY A 109 25.51 -7.46 17.80
N VAL A 110 25.25 -6.20 17.52
CA VAL A 110 24.07 -5.49 18.01
C VAL A 110 23.52 -4.62 16.88
N TRP A 111 22.40 -5.01 16.33
CA TRP A 111 21.73 -4.24 15.28
C TRP A 111 20.30 -3.89 15.68
N PRO A 112 19.69 -2.87 15.05
CA PRO A 112 18.32 -2.45 15.35
C PRO A 112 17.35 -3.62 15.28
N ARG A 113 16.49 -3.73 16.29
CA ARG A 113 15.46 -4.77 16.36
C ARG A 113 14.13 -4.26 15.85
N GLY A 114 13.29 -5.20 15.42
CA GLY A 114 11.97 -4.89 14.89
C GLY A 114 11.97 -4.56 13.40
N GLY A 115 10.81 -4.13 12.93
CA GLY A 115 10.57 -3.87 11.53
C GLY A 115 10.20 -2.42 11.27
N PHE A 116 10.94 -1.75 10.40
CA PHE A 116 10.68 -0.37 9.98
C PHE A 116 11.04 -0.16 8.51
N SER A 117 10.75 1.04 8.00
CA SER A 117 11.18 1.47 6.67
C SER A 117 12.56 2.09 6.76
N ALA A 118 13.57 1.41 6.24
CA ALA A 118 14.93 1.92 6.19
C ALA A 118 15.16 2.70 4.90
N ARG A 119 15.87 3.81 5.02
CA ARG A 119 16.38 4.55 3.88
C ARG A 119 17.76 4.03 3.52
N ILE A 120 17.94 3.67 2.24
CA ILE A 120 19.22 3.22 1.71
C ILE A 120 19.66 4.12 0.56
N ALA A 121 20.95 4.32 0.40
CA ALA A 121 21.57 5.05 -0.69
C ALA A 121 22.19 4.06 -1.69
N LEU A 122 21.66 4.00 -2.90
CA LEU A 122 22.18 3.21 -4.01
C LEU A 122 23.34 3.95 -4.65
N SER A 123 24.49 3.29 -4.81
CA SER A 123 25.68 3.86 -5.42
C SER A 123 25.61 3.87 -6.96
N PRO A 124 26.45 4.64 -7.66
CA PRO A 124 26.61 4.50 -9.11
C PRO A 124 27.04 3.09 -9.55
N ARG A 125 27.73 2.36 -8.68
CA ARG A 125 28.08 0.96 -8.93
C ARG A 125 26.86 0.05 -8.89
N PHE A 126 25.92 0.32 -8.00
CA PHE A 126 24.60 -0.38 -7.99
C PHE A 126 23.90 -0.19 -9.34
N GLU A 127 23.81 1.07 -9.82
CA GLU A 127 23.20 1.36 -11.12
C GLU A 127 23.90 0.65 -12.27
N ALA A 128 25.24 0.66 -12.30
CA ALA A 128 26.01 -0.02 -13.35
C ALA A 128 25.78 -1.53 -13.39
N LEU A 129 25.59 -2.17 -12.24
CA LEU A 129 25.35 -3.62 -12.15
C LEU A 129 23.90 -4.01 -12.47
N THR A 130 22.95 -3.20 -12.03
CA THR A 130 21.53 -3.57 -11.99
C THR A 130 20.70 -2.85 -13.06
N GLY A 131 21.14 -1.69 -13.51
CA GLY A 131 20.35 -0.76 -14.33
C GLY A 131 19.35 0.08 -13.52
N VAL A 132 19.26 -0.12 -12.21
CA VAL A 132 18.41 0.69 -11.32
C VAL A 132 19.15 1.97 -10.95
N LYS A 133 18.52 3.11 -11.19
CA LYS A 133 19.12 4.42 -11.00
C LYS A 133 19.65 4.64 -9.59
N ALA A 134 20.87 5.13 -9.47
CA ALA A 134 21.49 5.54 -8.21
C ALA A 134 20.65 6.61 -7.49
N GLY A 135 20.73 6.62 -6.18
CA GLY A 135 20.00 7.55 -5.33
C GLY A 135 19.35 6.86 -4.14
N THR A 136 18.49 7.57 -3.44
CA THR A 136 17.90 7.10 -2.19
C THR A 136 16.63 6.26 -2.45
N ARG A 137 16.46 5.19 -1.67
CA ARG A 137 15.28 4.32 -1.68
C ARG A 137 14.81 4.01 -0.27
N MET A 138 13.50 3.90 -0.09
CA MET A 138 12.89 3.35 1.13
C MET A 138 12.61 1.88 0.92
N VAL A 139 13.14 1.05 1.81
CA VAL A 139 13.02 -0.42 1.73
C VAL A 139 12.62 -0.98 3.10
N ARG A 140 11.88 -2.08 3.13
CA ARG A 140 11.53 -2.76 4.38
C ARG A 140 12.80 -3.31 5.05
N TYR A 141 13.02 -2.93 6.30
CA TYR A 141 14.01 -3.53 7.19
C TYR A 141 13.30 -4.36 8.26
N HIS A 142 13.89 -5.50 8.62
CA HIS A 142 13.43 -6.28 9.76
C HIS A 142 14.55 -7.16 10.31
N ASN A 143 15.21 -6.71 11.38
CA ASN A 143 16.29 -7.44 12.04
C ASN A 143 17.47 -7.86 11.10
N GLY A 144 17.65 -7.20 9.99
CA GLY A 144 18.73 -7.51 9.07
C GLY A 144 20.11 -7.16 9.67
N PRO A 145 21.19 -7.76 9.19
CA PRO A 145 22.52 -7.51 9.74
C PRO A 145 22.96 -6.06 9.49
N VAL A 146 23.66 -5.50 10.46
CA VAL A 146 24.52 -4.34 10.26
C VAL A 146 25.94 -4.89 10.14
N ALA A 147 26.45 -4.90 8.91
CA ALA A 147 27.73 -5.52 8.60
C ALA A 147 28.90 -4.53 8.75
N LEU A 148 29.99 -4.99 9.31
CA LEU A 148 31.26 -4.26 9.42
C LEU A 148 32.34 -5.00 8.61
N PRO A 149 33.35 -4.31 8.10
CA PRO A 149 34.47 -4.97 7.43
C PRO A 149 35.13 -6.02 8.34
N ALA A 150 35.54 -7.13 7.76
CA ALA A 150 36.25 -8.22 8.41
C ALA A 150 37.45 -8.66 7.56
N GLU A 151 38.19 -9.67 8.03
CA GLU A 151 39.31 -10.25 7.31
C GLU A 151 38.90 -10.70 5.89
N PRO A 152 39.80 -10.59 4.92
CA PRO A 152 39.55 -11.08 3.57
C PRO A 152 39.12 -12.56 3.55
N VAL A 153 38.20 -12.87 2.66
CA VAL A 153 37.80 -14.26 2.39
C VAL A 153 38.46 -14.70 1.08
N PRO A 154 39.18 -15.85 1.08
CA PRO A 154 39.77 -16.37 -0.14
C PRO A 154 38.73 -16.53 -1.27
N ASP A 155 39.15 -16.27 -2.49
CA ASP A 155 38.31 -16.33 -3.70
C ASP A 155 37.12 -15.35 -3.74
N CYS A 156 37.01 -14.43 -2.76
CA CYS A 156 35.94 -13.45 -2.70
C CYS A 156 36.42 -12.03 -3.04
N ARG A 157 35.70 -11.38 -3.96
CA ARG A 157 35.78 -9.93 -4.20
C ARG A 157 34.41 -9.34 -3.92
N ALA A 158 34.30 -8.54 -2.88
CA ALA A 158 33.03 -7.95 -2.46
C ALA A 158 33.08 -6.43 -2.54
N GLU A 159 31.99 -5.82 -2.97
CA GLU A 159 31.78 -4.38 -3.08
C GLU A 159 30.48 -3.99 -2.36
N VAL A 160 30.52 -2.96 -1.54
CA VAL A 160 29.31 -2.35 -0.97
C VAL A 160 28.68 -1.50 -2.07
N VAL A 161 27.49 -1.88 -2.51
CA VAL A 161 26.78 -1.22 -3.61
C VAL A 161 25.61 -0.36 -3.14
N ALA A 162 25.15 -0.56 -1.90
CA ALA A 162 24.24 0.36 -1.23
C ALA A 162 24.57 0.44 0.26
N THR A 163 24.32 1.58 0.87
CA THR A 163 24.54 1.82 2.30
C THR A 163 23.25 2.27 2.97
N PHE A 164 23.12 2.03 4.28
CA PHE A 164 22.06 2.66 5.06
C PHE A 164 22.28 4.18 5.13
N ASP A 165 21.23 4.94 4.82
CA ASP A 165 21.19 6.40 5.00
C ASP A 165 20.19 6.78 6.12
N CYS A 166 20.07 5.93 7.10
CA CYS A 166 19.32 6.16 8.33
C CYS A 166 20.00 5.41 9.47
N ASP A 167 19.78 5.88 10.65
CA ASP A 167 19.96 5.13 11.87
C ASP A 167 18.62 4.48 12.19
N GLY A 168 18.61 3.36 12.92
CA GLY A 168 17.37 2.70 13.32
C GLY A 168 16.39 3.63 14.04
N ASP A 169 15.31 3.11 14.54
CA ASP A 169 14.33 3.91 15.28
C ASP A 169 15.00 4.62 16.48
N PRO A 170 15.06 5.96 16.48
CA PRO A 170 15.74 6.72 17.55
C PRO A 170 15.15 6.49 18.94
N GLU A 171 13.88 6.06 19.03
CA GLU A 171 13.22 5.78 20.29
C GLU A 171 13.58 4.39 20.85
N GLN A 172 14.01 3.47 19.99
CA GLN A 172 14.32 2.10 20.41
C GLN A 172 15.80 1.89 20.73
N ASP A 173 16.72 2.60 20.06
CA ASP A 173 18.14 2.42 20.39
C ASP A 173 19.08 3.50 19.83
N ALA A 174 19.44 4.46 20.67
CA ALA A 174 20.48 5.45 20.38
C ALA A 174 21.91 4.83 20.31
N LYS A 175 22.07 3.53 20.58
CA LYS A 175 23.37 2.85 20.66
C LYS A 175 23.79 2.19 19.35
N HIS A 176 22.88 2.03 18.38
CA HIS A 176 23.14 1.22 17.19
C HIS A 176 23.00 2.05 15.93
N ALA A 177 24.05 2.80 15.64
CA ALA A 177 24.19 3.54 14.40
C ALA A 177 24.35 2.53 13.24
N MET A 178 23.38 2.51 12.30
CA MET A 178 23.49 1.72 11.08
C MET A 178 23.85 2.56 9.85
N ARG A 179 23.78 3.88 9.97
CA ARG A 179 24.11 4.81 8.88
C ARG A 179 25.54 4.56 8.35
N GLY A 180 25.65 4.44 7.04
CA GLY A 180 26.91 4.15 6.35
C GLY A 180 27.29 2.68 6.29
N ALA A 181 26.64 1.80 7.08
CA ALA A 181 26.86 0.36 6.99
C ALA A 181 26.26 -0.20 5.67
N PRO A 182 26.79 -1.34 5.17
CA PRO A 182 26.26 -2.00 3.99
C PRO A 182 24.76 -2.31 4.09
N ALA A 183 23.98 -1.87 3.11
CA ALA A 183 22.58 -2.22 2.93
C ALA A 183 22.41 -3.21 1.77
N ALA A 184 23.36 -3.22 0.83
CA ALA A 184 23.50 -4.24 -0.20
C ALA A 184 24.97 -4.44 -0.57
N ILE A 185 25.32 -5.71 -0.77
CA ILE A 185 26.66 -6.13 -1.15
C ILE A 185 26.56 -6.95 -2.42
N TRP A 186 27.37 -6.63 -3.42
CA TRP A 186 27.63 -7.47 -4.56
C TRP A 186 29.00 -8.14 -4.41
N ALA A 187 29.09 -9.41 -4.76
CA ALA A 187 30.36 -10.11 -4.67
C ALA A 187 30.53 -11.18 -5.76
N GLU A 188 31.79 -11.40 -6.13
CA GLU A 188 32.25 -12.55 -6.88
C GLU A 188 32.88 -13.54 -5.90
N TYR A 189 32.53 -14.82 -6.01
CA TYR A 189 33.13 -15.90 -5.23
C TYR A 189 33.49 -17.05 -6.15
N GLY A 190 34.78 -17.25 -6.41
CA GLY A 190 35.24 -18.17 -7.47
C GLY A 190 34.71 -17.72 -8.83
N LYS A 191 33.88 -18.55 -9.47
CA LYS A 191 33.21 -18.25 -10.75
C LYS A 191 31.79 -17.70 -10.58
N GLY A 192 31.24 -17.82 -9.40
CA GLY A 192 29.87 -17.41 -9.11
C GLY A 192 29.72 -15.94 -8.69
N ARG A 193 28.51 -15.49 -8.70
CA ARG A 193 28.13 -14.11 -8.35
C ARG A 193 27.08 -14.11 -7.26
N MET A 194 27.21 -13.17 -6.37
CA MET A 194 26.29 -13.01 -5.23
C MET A 194 25.77 -11.59 -5.16
N PHE A 195 24.49 -11.43 -4.87
CA PHE A 195 23.88 -10.15 -4.56
C PHE A 195 23.05 -10.29 -3.28
N VAL A 196 23.41 -9.56 -2.25
CA VAL A 196 22.73 -9.68 -0.97
C VAL A 196 22.29 -8.32 -0.43
N PHE A 197 21.18 -8.34 0.30
CA PHE A 197 20.58 -7.18 0.92
C PHE A 197 20.41 -7.42 2.42
N ALA A 198 20.85 -6.47 3.22
CA ALA A 198 20.51 -6.44 4.66
C ALA A 198 19.02 -6.09 4.91
N VAL A 199 18.32 -5.69 3.89
CA VAL A 199 16.90 -5.26 3.85
C VAL A 199 16.04 -6.28 3.10
N HIS A 200 14.73 -6.01 2.99
CA HIS A 200 13.74 -6.85 2.32
C HIS A 200 13.15 -6.15 1.07
N PRO A 201 13.86 -6.03 -0.04
CA PRO A 201 13.32 -5.42 -1.25
C PRO A 201 12.20 -6.25 -1.89
N GLU A 202 12.13 -7.55 -1.60
CA GLU A 202 11.12 -8.47 -2.11
C GLU A 202 9.72 -8.22 -1.52
N VAL A 203 9.63 -7.54 -0.38
CA VAL A 203 8.37 -7.42 0.37
C VAL A 203 7.41 -6.40 -0.26
N TRP A 204 7.93 -5.33 -0.86
CA TRP A 204 7.10 -4.29 -1.45
C TRP A 204 7.21 -4.26 -2.97
N ASP A 205 6.09 -4.13 -3.66
CA ASP A 205 6.07 -4.07 -5.13
C ASP A 205 6.89 -2.91 -5.69
N ARG A 206 6.90 -1.78 -4.98
CA ARG A 206 7.70 -0.58 -5.35
C ARG A 206 9.21 -0.77 -5.24
N THR A 207 9.69 -1.85 -4.64
CA THR A 207 11.11 -2.18 -4.50
C THR A 207 11.52 -3.43 -5.28
N LEU A 208 10.61 -4.01 -6.07
CA LEU A 208 10.90 -5.17 -6.92
C LEU A 208 11.90 -4.87 -8.04
N ASP A 209 12.07 -3.61 -8.42
CA ASP A 209 13.15 -3.19 -9.33
C ASP A 209 14.53 -3.53 -8.76
N LEU A 210 14.74 -3.41 -7.44
CA LEU A 210 15.98 -3.83 -6.78
C LEU A 210 16.19 -5.34 -6.88
N VAL A 211 15.13 -6.12 -6.74
CA VAL A 211 15.15 -7.58 -6.87
C VAL A 211 15.47 -7.98 -8.32
N ARG A 212 14.80 -7.38 -9.30
CA ARG A 212 15.08 -7.59 -10.73
C ARG A 212 16.53 -7.26 -11.05
N GLY A 213 17.01 -6.14 -10.52
CA GLY A 213 18.39 -5.72 -10.69
C GLY A 213 19.41 -6.71 -10.10
N ALA A 214 19.11 -7.33 -8.94
CA ALA A 214 19.95 -8.36 -8.36
C ALA A 214 20.03 -9.60 -9.28
N PHE A 215 18.90 -10.06 -9.84
CA PHE A 215 18.89 -11.16 -10.81
C PHE A 215 19.68 -10.81 -12.09
N LYS A 216 19.56 -9.56 -12.56
CA LYS A 216 20.36 -9.08 -13.70
C LYS A 216 21.85 -9.11 -13.41
N ALA A 217 22.28 -8.66 -12.23
CA ALA A 217 23.68 -8.66 -11.84
C ALA A 217 24.24 -10.08 -11.68
N VAL A 218 23.44 -11.01 -11.12
CA VAL A 218 23.88 -12.38 -10.83
C VAL A 218 23.78 -13.29 -12.04
N LEU A 219 22.65 -13.29 -12.74
CA LEU A 219 22.31 -14.25 -13.80
C LEU A 219 22.26 -13.63 -15.21
N GLY A 220 22.32 -12.31 -15.33
CA GLY A 220 22.15 -11.63 -16.61
C GLY A 220 20.70 -11.61 -17.13
N ILE A 221 19.73 -11.92 -16.29
CA ILE A 221 18.31 -11.89 -16.65
C ILE A 221 17.56 -10.82 -15.86
N GLU A 222 16.49 -10.32 -16.42
CA GLU A 222 15.63 -9.34 -15.77
C GLU A 222 14.19 -9.89 -15.68
N PRO A 223 13.87 -10.66 -14.62
CA PRO A 223 12.52 -11.21 -14.44
C PRO A 223 11.49 -10.11 -14.33
N ALA A 224 10.28 -10.33 -14.81
CA ALA A 224 9.24 -9.32 -14.75
C ALA A 224 8.78 -9.07 -13.32
N PHE A 225 8.71 -10.11 -12.48
CA PHE A 225 8.21 -10.08 -11.10
C PHE A 225 7.06 -9.07 -10.93
N ARG A 226 6.08 -9.15 -11.80
CA ARG A 226 4.95 -8.23 -11.78
C ARG A 226 4.01 -8.60 -10.66
N ASP A 227 3.38 -7.58 -10.10
CA ASP A 227 2.21 -7.77 -9.25
C ASP A 227 1.12 -8.41 -10.10
N ARG A 228 0.88 -9.68 -9.88
CA ARG A 228 -0.15 -10.45 -10.58
C ARG A 228 -1.22 -10.84 -9.58
N GLU A 229 -2.46 -10.65 -9.95
CA GLU A 229 -3.58 -11.10 -9.13
C GLU A 229 -3.55 -12.63 -9.11
N ILE A 230 -3.32 -13.18 -7.93
CA ILE A 230 -3.33 -14.63 -7.72
C ILE A 230 -4.73 -15.01 -7.21
N PRO A 231 -5.39 -15.99 -7.82
CA PRO A 231 -6.68 -16.45 -7.35
C PRO A 231 -6.65 -16.82 -5.86
N PRO A 232 -7.75 -16.60 -5.10
CA PRO A 232 -7.78 -16.85 -3.66
C PRO A 232 -7.30 -18.25 -3.27
N GLU A 233 -7.68 -19.27 -4.05
CA GLU A 233 -7.30 -20.66 -3.82
C GLU A 233 -5.81 -20.96 -4.06
N ALA A 234 -5.12 -20.04 -4.78
CA ALA A 234 -3.69 -20.15 -5.09
C ALA A 234 -2.82 -19.29 -4.17
N ARG A 235 -3.44 -18.47 -3.30
CA ARG A 235 -2.72 -17.53 -2.46
C ARG A 235 -2.06 -18.23 -1.29
N VAL A 236 -0.78 -17.92 -1.09
CA VAL A 236 -0.08 -18.31 0.12
C VAL A 236 -0.46 -17.33 1.21
N ASP A 237 -0.98 -17.84 2.32
CA ASP A 237 -1.31 -16.98 3.46
C ASP A 237 -0.03 -16.40 4.07
N ARG A 238 0.18 -15.10 3.88
CA ARG A 238 1.35 -14.39 4.39
C ARG A 238 1.40 -14.35 5.92
N VAL A 239 0.26 -14.52 6.60
CA VAL A 239 0.21 -14.58 8.06
C VAL A 239 0.95 -15.78 8.60
N MET A 240 1.04 -16.87 7.84
CA MET A 240 1.86 -18.04 8.21
C MET A 240 3.33 -17.71 8.41
N PHE A 241 3.78 -16.60 7.85
CA PHE A 241 5.17 -16.16 7.85
C PHE A 241 5.39 -14.88 8.67
N ASP A 242 4.39 -14.45 9.44
CA ASP A 242 4.58 -13.34 10.37
C ASP A 242 5.52 -13.77 11.49
N VAL A 243 6.54 -12.94 11.74
CA VAL A 243 7.64 -13.22 12.66
C VAL A 243 7.17 -13.53 14.09
N THR A 244 5.98 -13.05 14.44
CA THR A 244 5.40 -13.23 15.78
C THR A 244 4.65 -14.54 15.96
N GLY A 245 4.33 -15.27 14.88
CA GLY A 245 3.47 -16.44 14.91
C GLY A 245 4.09 -17.74 14.42
N MET A 246 5.36 -17.72 13.97
CA MET A 246 6.00 -18.95 13.53
C MET A 246 6.55 -19.72 14.72
N ASP A 247 5.79 -20.68 15.15
CA ASP A 247 6.31 -21.72 16.01
C ASP A 247 7.32 -22.57 15.21
N GLN A 248 8.46 -22.88 15.83
CA GLN A 248 9.58 -23.56 15.16
C GLN A 248 9.25 -25.01 14.72
N GLY A 249 8.05 -25.48 15.00
CA GLY A 249 7.56 -26.81 14.62
C GLY A 249 6.61 -26.87 13.43
N ASP A 250 6.27 -25.70 12.86
CA ASP A 250 5.32 -25.68 11.75
C ASP A 250 5.98 -26.16 10.44
N ASP A 251 5.35 -27.09 9.76
CA ASP A 251 5.72 -27.52 8.41
C ASP A 251 5.40 -26.43 7.38
N VAL A 252 6.15 -25.33 7.46
CA VAL A 252 6.03 -24.16 6.58
C VAL A 252 6.24 -24.58 5.14
N ARG A 253 7.23 -25.45 4.88
CA ARG A 253 7.53 -25.94 3.54
C ARG A 253 6.38 -26.76 2.97
N GLY A 254 5.82 -27.68 3.74
CA GLY A 254 4.71 -28.51 3.30
C GLY A 254 3.45 -27.69 3.00
N ARG A 255 3.12 -26.73 3.86
CA ARG A 255 1.97 -25.84 3.65
C ARG A 255 2.16 -24.92 2.45
N LEU A 256 3.36 -24.37 2.25
CA LEU A 256 3.68 -23.55 1.09
C LEU A 256 3.68 -24.40 -0.20
N ALA A 257 4.28 -25.58 -0.17
CA ALA A 257 4.25 -26.50 -1.30
C ALA A 257 2.81 -26.90 -1.67
N ALA A 258 1.97 -27.21 -0.69
CA ALA A 258 0.57 -27.52 -0.93
C ALA A 258 -0.23 -26.35 -1.50
N ALA A 259 0.07 -25.11 -1.07
CA ALA A 259 -0.54 -23.91 -1.63
C ALA A 259 -0.11 -23.68 -3.09
N LEU A 260 1.17 -23.86 -3.38
CA LEU A 260 1.71 -23.73 -4.74
C LEU A 260 1.22 -24.84 -5.68
N GLU A 261 1.04 -26.09 -5.18
CA GLU A 261 0.44 -27.17 -5.97
C GLU A 261 -1.01 -26.89 -6.34
N ARG A 262 -1.81 -26.37 -5.39
CA ARG A 262 -3.19 -25.91 -5.70
C ARG A 262 -3.21 -24.80 -6.76
N ALA A 263 -2.13 -24.05 -6.84
CA ALA A 263 -1.96 -22.96 -7.79
C ALA A 263 -1.50 -23.42 -9.19
N LYS A 264 -1.05 -24.64 -9.35
CA LYS A 264 -0.62 -25.20 -10.65
C LYS A 264 -1.79 -25.46 -11.57
N GLY A 265 -2.24 -24.43 -12.21
CA GLY A 265 -3.08 -24.54 -13.38
C GLY A 265 -2.75 -23.33 -14.25
N PRO A 266 -2.54 -23.48 -15.56
CA PRO A 266 -2.11 -22.39 -16.44
C PRO A 266 -3.04 -21.17 -16.36
N ASP A 267 -4.30 -21.37 -15.95
CA ASP A 267 -5.30 -20.32 -15.88
C ASP A 267 -5.51 -19.75 -14.46
N LYS A 268 -4.87 -20.32 -13.43
CA LYS A 268 -5.17 -20.01 -12.03
C LYS A 268 -4.15 -19.10 -11.33
N LEU A 269 -2.92 -19.06 -11.82
CA LEU A 269 -1.84 -18.28 -11.19
C LEU A 269 -1.84 -16.81 -11.61
N PHE A 270 -2.47 -16.46 -12.72
CA PHE A 270 -2.26 -15.17 -13.37
C PHE A 270 -3.49 -14.69 -14.12
N VAL A 271 -4.57 -14.45 -13.42
CA VAL A 271 -5.60 -13.56 -13.97
C VAL A 271 -5.05 -12.14 -13.80
N PRO A 272 -4.65 -11.45 -14.88
CA PRO A 272 -4.34 -10.03 -14.77
C PRO A 272 -5.58 -9.36 -14.18
N PHE A 273 -5.38 -8.45 -13.23
CA PHE A 273 -6.47 -7.57 -12.81
C PHE A 273 -6.97 -6.86 -14.07
N ALA A 274 -8.11 -7.27 -14.59
CA ALA A 274 -8.68 -6.79 -15.85
C ALA A 274 -9.28 -5.38 -15.72
N GLY A 275 -9.31 -4.82 -14.50
CA GLY A 275 -9.78 -3.48 -14.22
C GLY A 275 -8.66 -2.53 -13.85
N PRO A 276 -8.79 -1.23 -14.10
CA PRO A 276 -7.85 -0.26 -13.61
C PRO A 276 -7.85 -0.29 -12.08
N ARG A 277 -6.66 -0.41 -11.50
CA ARG A 277 -6.45 -0.38 -10.05
C ARG A 277 -7.01 0.91 -9.47
N LEU A 278 -7.75 0.82 -8.37
CA LEU A 278 -8.18 2.01 -7.64
C LEU A 278 -6.96 2.58 -6.92
N GLU A 279 -6.55 3.77 -7.29
CA GLU A 279 -5.40 4.45 -6.69
C GLU A 279 -5.54 5.97 -6.75
N GLY A 280 -4.78 6.66 -5.91
CA GLY A 280 -4.73 8.11 -5.86
C GLY A 280 -5.75 8.73 -4.91
N PRO A 281 -5.94 10.06 -4.99
CA PRO A 281 -6.94 10.75 -4.19
C PRO A 281 -8.36 10.42 -4.68
N PHE A 282 -9.21 9.98 -3.76
CA PHE A 282 -10.65 9.91 -3.93
C PHE A 282 -11.27 10.99 -3.08
N LEU A 283 -11.85 12.00 -3.71
CA LEU A 283 -12.35 13.18 -3.02
C LEU A 283 -13.85 13.12 -2.87
N ILE A 284 -14.30 13.33 -1.64
CA ILE A 284 -15.72 13.35 -1.32
C ILE A 284 -16.23 14.74 -1.63
N LEU A 285 -17.16 14.81 -2.59
CA LEU A 285 -17.83 16.03 -3.00
C LEU A 285 -18.79 16.51 -1.91
N LEU A 286 -18.87 17.83 -1.72
CA LEU A 286 -19.91 18.43 -0.92
C LEU A 286 -21.20 18.55 -1.72
N THR A 287 -22.32 18.60 -1.03
CA THR A 287 -23.62 18.75 -1.70
C THR A 287 -23.99 20.21 -1.81
N PRO A 288 -24.06 20.77 -3.02
CA PRO A 288 -24.63 22.10 -3.23
C PRO A 288 -26.16 22.06 -3.14
N TRP A 289 -26.74 23.05 -2.50
CA TRP A 289 -28.18 23.14 -2.30
C TRP A 289 -28.76 24.40 -2.94
N THR A 290 -29.99 24.26 -3.46
CA THR A 290 -30.80 25.39 -3.92
C THR A 290 -31.59 26.02 -2.77
N GLU A 291 -32.20 27.19 -2.98
CA GLU A 291 -32.99 27.88 -1.98
C GLU A 291 -34.24 27.08 -1.53
N ASP A 292 -34.74 26.23 -2.38
CA ASP A 292 -35.85 25.30 -2.10
C ASP A 292 -35.38 23.95 -1.52
N ALA A 293 -34.13 23.90 -1.01
CA ALA A 293 -33.54 22.75 -0.33
C ALA A 293 -33.48 21.48 -1.17
N ARG A 294 -33.24 21.62 -2.48
CA ARG A 294 -32.95 20.54 -3.42
C ARG A 294 -31.47 20.55 -3.81
N VAL A 295 -30.95 19.41 -4.26
CA VAL A 295 -29.56 19.33 -4.76
C VAL A 295 -29.40 20.18 -6.04
N ASP A 296 -28.46 21.14 -6.04
CA ASP A 296 -28.05 21.88 -7.26
C ASP A 296 -27.17 21.01 -8.13
N VAL A 297 -27.80 20.15 -8.93
CA VAL A 297 -27.10 19.21 -9.81
C VAL A 297 -26.07 19.90 -10.73
N PRO A 298 -26.34 21.05 -11.35
CA PRO A 298 -25.32 21.76 -12.14
C PRO A 298 -24.07 22.16 -11.33
N ALA A 299 -24.22 22.56 -10.05
CA ALA A 299 -23.10 22.88 -9.20
C ALA A 299 -22.32 21.61 -8.79
N LEU A 300 -23.01 20.51 -8.48
CA LEU A 300 -22.40 19.20 -8.21
C LEU A 300 -21.55 18.71 -9.40
N ILE A 301 -22.03 18.89 -10.62
CA ILE A 301 -21.28 18.55 -11.82
C ILE A 301 -20.03 19.44 -11.99
N ARG A 302 -20.13 20.75 -11.71
CA ARG A 302 -18.95 21.63 -11.77
C ARG A 302 -17.86 21.22 -10.77
N GLU A 303 -18.25 20.83 -9.55
CA GLU A 303 -17.32 20.31 -8.56
C GLU A 303 -16.65 19.00 -9.02
N ALA A 304 -17.44 18.08 -9.56
CA ALA A 304 -16.94 16.84 -10.13
C ALA A 304 -15.94 17.07 -11.27
N GLU A 305 -16.24 18.00 -12.19
CA GLU A 305 -15.34 18.37 -13.27
C GLU A 305 -14.06 19.05 -12.79
N TYR A 306 -14.13 19.83 -11.72
CA TYR A 306 -12.95 20.42 -11.08
C TYR A 306 -12.02 19.33 -10.50
N VAL A 307 -12.58 18.36 -9.79
CA VAL A 307 -11.85 17.22 -9.23
C VAL A 307 -11.22 16.37 -10.32
N GLU A 308 -11.96 16.12 -11.41
CA GLU A 308 -11.46 15.40 -12.59
C GLU A 308 -10.32 16.17 -13.26
N ALA A 309 -10.47 17.47 -13.48
CA ALA A 309 -9.45 18.30 -14.12
C ALA A 309 -8.15 18.36 -13.32
N ALA A 310 -8.21 18.25 -11.99
CA ALA A 310 -7.04 18.14 -11.14
C ALA A 310 -6.29 16.81 -11.29
N GLY A 311 -6.93 15.77 -11.84
CA GLY A 311 -6.33 14.45 -12.03
C GLY A 311 -6.53 13.49 -10.84
N ALA A 312 -7.59 13.66 -10.07
CA ALA A 312 -7.93 12.74 -8.98
C ALA A 312 -8.22 11.32 -9.49
N GLY A 313 -7.96 10.32 -8.65
CA GLY A 313 -8.25 8.92 -8.94
C GLY A 313 -9.75 8.59 -8.89
N GLY A 314 -10.50 9.34 -8.08
CA GLY A 314 -11.94 9.18 -7.96
C GLY A 314 -12.63 10.35 -7.25
N MET A 315 -13.95 10.36 -7.35
CA MET A 315 -14.84 11.25 -6.63
C MET A 315 -15.93 10.43 -5.94
N ILE A 316 -16.38 10.87 -4.79
CA ILE A 316 -17.34 10.16 -3.95
C ILE A 316 -18.49 11.09 -3.64
N TRP A 317 -19.71 10.67 -3.85
CA TRP A 317 -20.91 11.40 -3.47
C TRP A 317 -22.02 10.43 -3.05
N PRO A 318 -22.86 10.79 -2.09
CA PRO A 318 -22.75 11.96 -1.21
C PRO A 318 -21.70 11.76 -0.10
N SER A 319 -21.41 12.80 0.67
CA SER A 319 -20.70 12.64 1.92
C SER A 319 -21.58 11.86 2.92
N ALA A 320 -20.94 11.05 3.79
CA ALA A 320 -21.69 10.26 4.77
C ALA A 320 -22.51 11.14 5.75
N GLY A 321 -22.00 12.33 6.08
CA GLY A 321 -22.68 13.27 6.96
C GLY A 321 -23.87 14.01 6.34
N GLU A 322 -23.99 14.04 5.02
CA GLU A 322 -25.09 14.72 4.32
C GLU A 322 -26.14 13.75 3.78
N ARG A 323 -25.84 12.46 3.80
CA ARG A 323 -26.67 11.43 3.15
C ARG A 323 -28.12 11.42 3.62
N GLU A 324 -28.38 11.55 4.91
CA GLU A 324 -29.72 11.50 5.46
C GLU A 324 -30.59 12.65 4.93
N GLU A 325 -30.06 13.85 4.84
CA GLU A 325 -30.74 15.00 4.28
C GLU A 325 -30.98 14.84 2.77
N ILE A 326 -30.05 14.24 2.04
CA ILE A 326 -30.17 13.98 0.61
C ILE A 326 -31.23 12.91 0.33
N LEU A 327 -31.24 11.83 1.12
CA LEU A 327 -32.28 10.81 1.04
C LEU A 327 -33.65 11.38 1.39
N ALA A 328 -33.75 12.22 2.42
CA ALA A 328 -34.99 12.87 2.80
C ALA A 328 -35.49 13.88 1.75
N ALA A 329 -34.58 14.47 0.97
CA ALA A 329 -34.95 15.30 -0.18
C ALA A 329 -35.43 14.48 -1.40
N GLY A 330 -35.13 13.18 -1.44
CA GLY A 330 -35.39 12.32 -2.59
C GLY A 330 -34.43 12.54 -3.77
N ASP A 331 -33.28 13.15 -3.52
CA ASP A 331 -32.34 13.58 -4.58
C ASP A 331 -31.14 12.62 -4.77
N TYR A 332 -31.04 11.56 -3.95
CA TYR A 332 -29.91 10.65 -3.96
C TYR A 332 -29.67 10.00 -5.33
N GLU A 333 -30.72 9.33 -5.88
CA GLU A 333 -30.59 8.65 -7.17
C GLU A 333 -30.41 9.65 -8.32
N ALA A 334 -31.09 10.80 -8.27
CA ALA A 334 -31.00 11.82 -9.31
C ALA A 334 -29.60 12.46 -9.36
N GLY A 335 -28.98 12.75 -8.22
CA GLY A 335 -27.62 13.29 -8.16
C GLY A 335 -26.58 12.29 -8.65
N LEU A 336 -26.68 11.03 -8.23
CA LEU A 336 -25.80 9.97 -8.75
C LEU A 336 -25.99 9.72 -10.24
N ASP A 337 -27.24 9.67 -10.71
CA ASP A 337 -27.56 9.50 -12.13
C ASP A 337 -26.91 10.59 -12.99
N ALA A 338 -26.99 11.85 -12.54
CA ALA A 338 -26.36 12.97 -13.23
C ALA A 338 -24.82 12.85 -13.27
N LEU A 339 -24.18 12.48 -12.16
CA LEU A 339 -22.73 12.26 -12.10
C LEU A 339 -22.29 11.14 -13.04
N VAL A 340 -23.00 10.02 -13.02
CA VAL A 340 -22.71 8.85 -13.88
C VAL A 340 -22.93 9.18 -15.33
N ALA A 341 -24.05 9.83 -15.68
CA ALA A 341 -24.35 10.28 -17.03
C ALA A 341 -23.24 11.20 -17.57
N ARG A 342 -22.78 12.16 -16.74
CA ARG A 342 -21.70 13.07 -17.12
C ARG A 342 -20.37 12.34 -17.33
N SER A 343 -20.05 11.38 -16.47
CA SER A 343 -18.87 10.54 -16.60
C SER A 343 -18.88 9.75 -17.94
N VAL A 344 -20.00 9.17 -18.30
CA VAL A 344 -20.16 8.41 -19.54
C VAL A 344 -20.08 9.34 -20.78
N GLU A 345 -20.72 10.51 -20.74
CA GLU A 345 -20.65 11.52 -21.79
C GLU A 345 -19.22 11.97 -22.08
N LYS A 346 -18.44 12.21 -21.03
CA LYS A 346 -17.02 12.59 -21.15
C LYS A 346 -16.12 11.43 -21.57
N GLY A 347 -16.57 10.20 -21.40
CA GLY A 347 -15.83 9.01 -21.80
C GLY A 347 -14.42 8.96 -21.20
N ARG A 348 -13.39 8.81 -22.08
CA ARG A 348 -11.99 8.71 -21.61
C ARG A 348 -11.42 10.01 -21.04
N ALA A 349 -12.05 11.16 -21.28
CA ALA A 349 -11.65 12.43 -20.68
C ALA A 349 -12.00 12.48 -19.19
N PHE A 350 -13.02 11.76 -18.76
CA PHE A 350 -13.41 11.62 -17.36
C PHE A 350 -12.78 10.33 -16.79
N ARG A 351 -11.60 10.46 -16.22
CA ARG A 351 -10.80 9.32 -15.71
C ARG A 351 -11.10 8.97 -14.26
N ALA A 352 -11.54 9.97 -13.47
CA ALA A 352 -11.89 9.76 -12.08
C ALA A 352 -13.09 8.82 -11.95
N ARG A 353 -13.00 7.88 -11.01
CA ARG A 353 -14.08 6.92 -10.75
C ARG A 353 -15.19 7.58 -9.95
N VAL A 354 -16.42 7.40 -10.38
CA VAL A 354 -17.58 7.83 -9.60
C VAL A 354 -17.87 6.76 -8.55
N ALA A 355 -17.87 7.17 -7.28
CA ALA A 355 -18.16 6.31 -6.16
C ALA A 355 -19.39 6.79 -5.37
N ALA A 356 -20.24 5.85 -4.99
CA ALA A 356 -21.44 6.09 -4.20
C ALA A 356 -21.24 5.61 -2.75
N VAL A 357 -21.66 6.42 -1.78
CA VAL A 357 -21.65 6.00 -0.37
C VAL A 357 -22.86 5.11 -0.09
N VAL A 358 -22.57 3.93 0.45
CA VAL A 358 -23.56 2.96 0.93
C VAL A 358 -23.41 2.80 2.43
N SER A 359 -24.46 3.12 3.16
CA SER A 359 -24.55 2.88 4.60
C SER A 359 -26.02 2.92 5.02
N GLY A 360 -26.38 2.30 6.12
CA GLY A 360 -27.75 2.25 6.59
C GLY A 360 -27.85 1.97 8.07
N ALA A 361 -29.04 2.19 8.65
CA ALA A 361 -29.33 1.78 10.01
C ALA A 361 -29.30 0.25 10.14
N ASP A 362 -29.58 -0.45 9.05
CA ASP A 362 -29.64 -1.90 8.99
C ASP A 362 -29.19 -2.45 7.62
N THR A 363 -29.08 -3.76 7.56
CA THR A 363 -28.68 -4.48 6.33
C THR A 363 -29.62 -4.22 5.16
N ALA A 364 -30.94 -4.13 5.38
CA ALA A 364 -31.92 -3.95 4.31
C ALA A 364 -31.71 -2.61 3.58
N GLN A 365 -31.46 -1.54 4.33
CA GLN A 365 -31.16 -0.21 3.75
C GLN A 365 -29.86 -0.21 2.96
N GLY A 366 -28.80 -0.84 3.48
CA GLY A 366 -27.52 -0.96 2.78
C GLY A 366 -27.68 -1.71 1.45
N VAL A 367 -28.38 -2.85 1.47
CA VAL A 367 -28.67 -3.66 0.28
C VAL A 367 -29.50 -2.89 -0.75
N ALA A 368 -30.52 -2.14 -0.31
CA ALA A 368 -31.34 -1.36 -1.22
C ALA A 368 -30.51 -0.27 -1.95
N GLN A 369 -29.58 0.38 -1.24
CA GLN A 369 -28.68 1.38 -1.83
C GLN A 369 -27.68 0.73 -2.81
N ALA A 370 -27.07 -0.40 -2.43
CA ALA A 370 -26.18 -1.13 -3.33
C ALA A 370 -26.89 -1.55 -4.62
N ALA A 371 -28.13 -2.03 -4.51
CA ALA A 371 -28.97 -2.39 -5.65
C ALA A 371 -29.34 -1.15 -6.52
N ALA A 372 -29.57 0.01 -5.90
CA ALA A 372 -29.80 1.25 -6.66
C ALA A 372 -28.56 1.66 -7.46
N VAL A 373 -27.37 1.58 -6.88
CA VAL A 373 -26.10 1.85 -7.59
C VAL A 373 -25.89 0.85 -8.71
N GLU A 374 -26.21 -0.43 -8.51
CA GLU A 374 -26.12 -1.45 -9.56
C GLU A 374 -27.06 -1.15 -10.74
N ARG A 375 -28.31 -0.73 -10.46
CA ARG A 375 -29.25 -0.30 -11.51
C ARG A 375 -28.72 0.88 -12.32
N LEU A 376 -28.10 1.87 -11.66
CA LEU A 376 -27.50 3.03 -12.33
C LEU A 376 -26.29 2.61 -13.19
N ALA A 377 -25.44 1.74 -12.68
CA ALA A 377 -24.32 1.18 -13.44
C ALA A 377 -24.81 0.49 -14.72
N GLN A 378 -25.84 -0.35 -14.62
CA GLN A 378 -26.45 -1.05 -15.75
C GLN A 378 -27.13 -0.09 -16.73
N LYS A 379 -27.90 0.89 -16.23
CA LYS A 379 -28.57 1.91 -17.05
C LYS A 379 -27.61 2.65 -17.98
N HIS A 380 -26.42 2.98 -17.46
CA HIS A 380 -25.42 3.77 -18.19
C HIS A 380 -24.30 2.92 -18.83
N GLY A 381 -24.30 1.61 -18.65
CA GLY A 381 -23.18 0.76 -19.07
C GLY A 381 -21.86 1.15 -18.41
N ALA A 382 -21.90 1.65 -17.18
CA ALA A 382 -20.77 2.20 -16.45
C ALA A 382 -20.30 1.23 -15.36
N GLN A 383 -19.01 1.32 -15.00
CA GLN A 383 -18.46 0.72 -13.80
C GLN A 383 -18.36 1.78 -12.71
N LEU A 384 -19.02 1.54 -11.61
CA LEU A 384 -19.02 2.42 -10.44
C LEU A 384 -18.19 1.81 -9.30
N VAL A 385 -18.00 2.58 -8.25
CA VAL A 385 -17.39 2.13 -7.00
C VAL A 385 -18.38 2.36 -5.87
N LEU A 386 -18.43 1.49 -4.90
CA LEU A 386 -19.13 1.73 -3.65
C LEU A 386 -18.11 2.05 -2.57
N LEU A 387 -18.43 3.04 -1.72
CA LEU A 387 -17.77 3.24 -0.43
C LEU A 387 -18.77 2.80 0.64
N ALA A 388 -18.60 1.59 1.15
CA ALA A 388 -19.55 0.98 2.07
C ALA A 388 -19.04 1.00 3.51
N ARG A 389 -19.91 1.40 4.44
CA ARG A 389 -19.67 1.35 5.89
C ARG A 389 -20.48 0.21 6.49
N PRO A 390 -20.04 -0.39 7.63
CA PRO A 390 -20.89 -1.33 8.35
C PRO A 390 -22.25 -0.69 8.69
N ALA A 391 -23.31 -1.48 8.68
CA ALA A 391 -24.61 -0.99 9.14
C ALA A 391 -24.56 -0.62 10.63
N ASP A 392 -25.41 0.32 11.03
CA ASP A 392 -25.42 0.83 12.40
C ASP A 392 -25.83 -0.23 13.45
N ASP A 393 -26.57 -1.25 13.04
CA ASP A 393 -27.03 -2.37 13.87
C ASP A 393 -26.03 -3.55 13.95
N CYS A 394 -24.90 -3.48 13.25
CA CYS A 394 -23.86 -4.48 13.40
C CYS A 394 -23.25 -4.45 14.80
N THR A 395 -23.21 -5.59 15.49
CA THR A 395 -22.78 -5.69 16.89
C THR A 395 -21.47 -6.45 17.09
N ASP A 396 -21.05 -7.23 16.08
CA ASP A 396 -19.86 -8.07 16.12
C ASP A 396 -19.33 -8.38 14.71
N GLN A 397 -18.28 -9.18 14.60
CA GLN A 397 -17.63 -9.49 13.32
C GLN A 397 -18.50 -10.36 12.40
N GLU A 398 -19.34 -11.23 12.95
CA GLU A 398 -20.21 -12.08 12.15
C GLU A 398 -21.38 -11.28 11.57
N THR A 399 -21.97 -10.35 12.30
CA THR A 399 -23.00 -9.44 11.78
C THR A 399 -22.43 -8.49 10.73
N ILE A 400 -21.20 -8.00 10.91
CA ILE A 400 -20.48 -7.23 9.89
C ILE A 400 -20.27 -8.07 8.63
N PHE A 401 -19.81 -9.31 8.79
CA PHE A 401 -19.61 -10.21 7.66
C PHE A 401 -20.92 -10.47 6.92
N ALA A 402 -21.99 -10.79 7.64
CA ALA A 402 -23.31 -11.05 7.06
C ALA A 402 -23.87 -9.84 6.29
N TYR A 403 -23.65 -8.62 6.81
CA TYR A 403 -24.00 -7.38 6.12
C TYR A 403 -23.29 -7.26 4.76
N TYR A 404 -21.97 -7.42 4.73
CA TYR A 404 -21.22 -7.29 3.49
C TYR A 404 -21.47 -8.46 2.53
N ASP A 405 -21.72 -9.66 3.03
CA ASP A 405 -22.16 -10.81 2.23
C ASP A 405 -23.50 -10.52 1.51
N ALA A 406 -24.44 -9.89 2.22
CA ALA A 406 -25.70 -9.46 1.63
C ALA A 406 -25.52 -8.35 0.57
N LEU A 407 -24.63 -7.38 0.82
CA LEU A 407 -24.29 -6.37 -0.18
C LEU A 407 -23.67 -6.99 -1.46
N ALA A 408 -22.77 -7.95 -1.31
CA ALA A 408 -22.13 -8.61 -2.43
C ALA A 408 -23.10 -9.39 -3.33
N LYS A 409 -24.24 -9.79 -2.80
CA LYS A 409 -25.32 -10.42 -3.57
C LYS A 409 -26.19 -9.41 -4.32
N ALA A 410 -26.14 -8.12 -3.93
CA ALA A 410 -26.97 -7.06 -4.50
C ALA A 410 -26.25 -6.23 -5.56
N THR A 411 -24.92 -6.32 -5.68
CA THR A 411 -24.11 -5.53 -6.61
C THR A 411 -22.88 -6.30 -7.10
N THR A 412 -22.46 -5.98 -8.32
CA THR A 412 -21.21 -6.48 -8.91
C THR A 412 -20.11 -5.39 -8.89
N GLN A 413 -20.42 -4.20 -8.37
CA GLN A 413 -19.53 -3.06 -8.40
C GLN A 413 -18.42 -3.20 -7.35
N THR A 414 -17.19 -2.80 -7.71
CA THR A 414 -16.06 -2.79 -6.77
C THR A 414 -16.40 -1.96 -5.54
N THR A 415 -16.18 -2.54 -4.36
CA THR A 415 -16.55 -1.93 -3.09
C THR A 415 -15.33 -1.67 -2.22
N ILE A 416 -15.13 -0.42 -1.82
CA ILE A 416 -14.18 0.00 -0.79
C ILE A 416 -14.88 -0.10 0.57
N ILE A 417 -14.37 -0.91 1.47
CA ILE A 417 -14.91 -1.00 2.84
C ILE A 417 -14.29 0.11 3.68
N GLN A 418 -15.11 1.03 4.17
CA GLN A 418 -14.73 2.02 5.18
C GLN A 418 -14.88 1.40 6.57
N THR A 419 -13.81 1.42 7.37
CA THR A 419 -13.77 0.68 8.64
C THR A 419 -14.54 1.34 9.78
N PHE A 420 -14.75 2.66 9.73
CA PHE A 420 -15.38 3.42 10.82
C PHE A 420 -16.76 3.97 10.45
N ASN A 421 -17.72 3.82 11.36
CA ASN A 421 -19.03 4.45 11.26
C ASN A 421 -19.48 5.15 12.56
N GLY A 422 -18.76 4.98 13.67
CA GLY A 422 -19.07 5.58 14.97
C GLY A 422 -20.11 4.82 15.81
N LYS A 423 -20.81 3.84 15.25
CA LYS A 423 -21.90 3.10 15.93
C LYS A 423 -21.62 1.61 16.03
N SER A 424 -21.14 0.98 14.98
CA SER A 424 -20.78 -0.44 14.95
C SER A 424 -19.32 -0.69 15.29
N PRO A 425 -18.94 -1.92 15.68
CA PRO A 425 -17.54 -2.33 15.75
C PRO A 425 -16.85 -2.15 14.41
N GLN A 426 -15.54 -1.95 14.42
CA GLN A 426 -14.77 -1.93 13.17
C GLN A 426 -14.57 -3.35 12.64
N PRO A 427 -14.65 -3.56 11.32
CA PRO A 427 -14.30 -4.84 10.72
C PRO A 427 -12.85 -5.21 11.08
N SER A 428 -12.61 -6.40 11.58
CA SER A 428 -11.25 -6.89 11.86
C SER A 428 -10.47 -7.11 10.56
N VAL A 429 -9.15 -7.26 10.65
CA VAL A 429 -8.33 -7.64 9.49
C VAL A 429 -8.79 -8.99 8.95
N GLU A 430 -9.10 -9.93 9.83
CA GLU A 430 -9.58 -11.28 9.49
C GLU A 430 -10.93 -11.24 8.77
N THR A 431 -11.86 -10.43 9.24
CA THR A 431 -13.17 -10.23 8.58
C THR A 431 -13.00 -9.61 7.18
N LEU A 432 -12.16 -8.58 7.03
CA LEU A 432 -11.89 -7.94 5.74
C LEU A 432 -11.25 -8.91 4.74
N VAL A 433 -10.32 -9.72 5.21
CA VAL A 433 -9.67 -10.75 4.39
C VAL A 433 -10.66 -11.83 3.97
N ARG A 434 -11.48 -12.34 4.91
CA ARG A 434 -12.51 -13.33 4.61
C ARG A 434 -13.50 -12.81 3.56
N LEU A 435 -13.95 -11.57 3.69
CA LEU A 435 -14.82 -10.93 2.69
C LEU A 435 -14.16 -10.87 1.31
N ALA A 436 -12.87 -10.48 1.25
CA ALA A 436 -12.15 -10.42 -0.01
C ALA A 436 -11.86 -11.80 -0.62
N GLN A 437 -11.78 -12.85 0.19
CA GLN A 437 -11.67 -14.24 -0.27
C GLN A 437 -12.97 -14.77 -0.86
N GLU A 438 -14.11 -14.45 -0.23
CA GLU A 438 -15.40 -14.98 -0.62
C GLU A 438 -16.06 -14.18 -1.75
N HIS A 439 -15.76 -12.86 -1.84
CA HIS A 439 -16.41 -11.96 -2.80
C HIS A 439 -15.41 -11.11 -3.58
N PRO A 440 -15.34 -11.25 -4.91
CA PRO A 440 -14.36 -10.53 -5.75
C PRO A 440 -14.56 -9.01 -5.79
N ILE A 441 -15.71 -8.49 -5.39
CA ILE A 441 -15.97 -7.05 -5.31
C ILE A 441 -15.20 -6.35 -4.18
N TYR A 442 -14.76 -7.10 -3.16
CA TYR A 442 -13.98 -6.58 -2.04
C TYR A 442 -12.47 -6.65 -2.27
N GLY A 443 -11.71 -6.17 -1.29
CA GLY A 443 -10.26 -6.11 -1.29
C GLY A 443 -9.71 -4.69 -1.20
N TYR A 444 -10.54 -3.66 -1.37
CA TYR A 444 -10.16 -2.27 -1.07
C TYR A 444 -10.71 -1.84 0.29
N VAL A 445 -9.88 -1.17 1.07
CA VAL A 445 -10.23 -0.71 2.43
C VAL A 445 -9.89 0.77 2.58
N LYS A 446 -10.81 1.57 3.08
CA LYS A 446 -10.54 2.90 3.65
C LYS A 446 -10.38 2.71 5.15
N ASP A 447 -9.15 2.76 5.64
CA ASP A 447 -8.90 2.54 7.07
C ASP A 447 -8.97 3.85 7.86
N GLU A 448 -9.89 3.88 8.82
CA GLU A 448 -10.13 4.97 9.75
C GLU A 448 -10.06 4.46 11.20
N SER A 449 -9.24 3.46 11.48
CA SER A 449 -9.00 3.00 12.85
C SER A 449 -8.41 4.12 13.71
N PRO A 450 -8.83 4.25 14.97
CA PRO A 450 -8.36 5.33 15.82
C PRO A 450 -6.91 5.10 16.30
N GLY A 451 -6.20 6.20 16.52
CA GLY A 451 -4.88 6.22 17.13
C GLY A 451 -3.76 5.67 16.26
N LEU A 452 -2.65 5.32 16.89
CA LEU A 452 -1.44 4.84 16.20
C LEU A 452 -1.60 3.43 15.61
N GLN A 453 -2.56 2.65 16.10
CA GLN A 453 -2.85 1.29 15.62
C GLN A 453 -3.27 1.24 14.15
N VAL A 454 -3.73 2.36 13.58
CA VAL A 454 -4.10 2.43 12.17
C VAL A 454 -2.94 2.05 11.25
N ASN A 455 -1.72 2.47 11.57
CA ASN A 455 -0.56 2.18 10.73
C ASN A 455 -0.20 0.69 10.75
N GLU A 456 -0.18 0.07 11.94
CA GLU A 456 0.03 -1.38 12.08
C GLU A 456 -1.07 -2.16 11.35
N ARG A 457 -2.31 -1.74 11.50
CA ARG A 457 -3.45 -2.36 10.82
C ARG A 457 -3.34 -2.26 9.30
N MET A 458 -2.95 -1.09 8.75
CA MET A 458 -2.70 -0.91 7.33
C MET A 458 -1.57 -1.81 6.83
N GLU A 459 -0.47 -1.94 7.60
CA GLU A 459 0.61 -2.87 7.27
C GLU A 459 0.12 -4.33 7.26
N ARG A 460 -0.67 -4.73 8.25
CA ARG A 460 -1.25 -6.08 8.31
C ARG A 460 -2.16 -6.36 7.11
N LEU A 461 -3.00 -5.41 6.72
CA LEU A 461 -3.86 -5.52 5.54
C LEU A 461 -3.04 -5.64 4.26
N LEU A 462 -2.04 -4.76 4.06
CA LEU A 462 -1.23 -4.75 2.85
C LEU A 462 -0.29 -5.97 2.72
N ARG A 463 -0.11 -6.74 3.79
CA ARG A 463 0.57 -8.04 3.74
C ARG A 463 -0.34 -9.17 3.24
N ARG A 464 -1.64 -8.95 3.17
CA ARG A 464 -2.61 -9.94 2.71
C ARG A 464 -2.82 -9.77 1.21
N ARG A 465 -2.78 -10.87 0.47
CA ARG A 465 -2.93 -10.86 -0.99
C ARG A 465 -4.35 -10.61 -1.44
N GLU A 466 -5.29 -10.92 -0.59
CA GLU A 466 -6.70 -10.66 -0.79
C GLU A 466 -7.01 -9.16 -0.82
N ILE A 467 -6.13 -8.36 -0.19
CA ILE A 467 -6.29 -6.92 -0.11
C ILE A 467 -5.63 -6.26 -1.32
N LYS A 468 -6.43 -5.71 -2.20
CA LYS A 468 -6.04 -5.03 -3.44
C LYS A 468 -5.43 -3.65 -3.18
N GLY A 469 -5.84 -3.00 -2.09
CA GLY A 469 -5.30 -1.71 -1.67
C GLY A 469 -5.94 -1.18 -0.41
N VAL A 470 -5.19 -0.33 0.30
CA VAL A 470 -5.67 0.39 1.48
C VAL A 470 -5.55 1.88 1.22
N PHE A 471 -6.64 2.60 1.40
CA PHE A 471 -6.70 4.05 1.36
C PHE A 471 -6.54 4.63 2.77
N SER A 472 -5.76 5.71 2.88
CA SER A 472 -5.70 6.52 4.09
C SER A 472 -7.03 7.23 4.31
N GLY A 473 -7.57 7.15 5.53
CA GLY A 473 -8.75 7.89 5.97
C GLY A 473 -8.39 9.14 6.80
N TRP A 474 -9.28 9.54 7.70
CA TRP A 474 -9.12 10.66 8.63
C TRP A 474 -8.67 11.97 7.95
N GLY A 475 -9.27 12.28 6.81
CA GLY A 475 -8.93 13.47 6.04
C GLY A 475 -7.49 13.48 5.52
N GLY A 476 -6.79 12.35 5.54
CA GLY A 476 -5.42 12.25 5.04
C GLY A 476 -4.34 12.78 5.98
N LYS A 477 -4.63 13.01 7.27
CA LYS A 477 -3.64 13.56 8.23
C LYS A 477 -2.36 12.71 8.35
N GLY A 478 -2.47 11.38 8.20
CA GLY A 478 -1.34 10.45 8.18
C GLY A 478 -0.84 10.06 6.79
N TRP A 479 -1.46 10.57 5.75
CA TRP A 479 -1.34 10.03 4.39
C TRP A 479 0.07 10.02 3.82
N VAL A 480 0.86 11.07 4.01
CA VAL A 480 2.23 11.11 3.46
C VAL A 480 3.08 9.99 4.06
N PHE A 481 2.99 9.78 5.37
CA PHE A 481 3.65 8.66 6.03
C PHE A 481 3.10 7.32 5.52
N GLN A 482 1.79 7.17 5.49
CA GLN A 482 1.12 5.93 5.09
C GLN A 482 1.37 5.60 3.62
N GLY A 483 1.35 6.60 2.73
CA GLY A 483 1.64 6.42 1.31
C GLY A 483 3.11 6.12 1.04
N ALA A 484 4.01 6.96 1.56
CA ALA A 484 5.44 6.84 1.27
C ALA A 484 6.12 5.67 1.99
N ARG A 485 5.67 5.31 3.20
CA ARG A 485 6.30 4.29 4.03
C ARG A 485 5.54 2.97 4.12
N ILE A 486 4.22 3.01 4.24
CA ILE A 486 3.41 1.80 4.34
C ILE A 486 3.00 1.30 2.96
N GLY A 487 2.80 2.21 2.00
CA GLY A 487 2.43 1.87 0.62
C GLY A 487 0.92 1.84 0.40
N THR A 488 0.16 2.71 1.10
CA THR A 488 -1.27 2.87 0.80
C THR A 488 -1.47 3.31 -0.64
N CYS A 489 -2.55 2.87 -1.26
CA CYS A 489 -2.83 3.14 -2.67
C CYS A 489 -3.42 4.53 -2.93
N GLY A 490 -3.65 5.32 -1.90
CA GLY A 490 -4.19 6.68 -2.02
C GLY A 490 -4.82 7.17 -0.73
N VAL A 491 -5.67 8.17 -0.85
CA VAL A 491 -6.40 8.80 0.25
C VAL A 491 -7.85 9.01 -0.12
N ILE A 492 -8.74 8.90 0.86
CA ILE A 492 -10.14 9.30 0.74
C ILE A 492 -10.41 10.45 1.70
N SER A 493 -10.77 11.63 1.18
CA SER A 493 -10.91 12.86 1.95
C SER A 493 -12.11 13.71 1.48
N GLN A 494 -12.70 14.45 2.42
CA GLN A 494 -13.87 15.33 2.21
C GLN A 494 -13.47 16.75 1.78
N ARG A 495 -12.45 16.93 0.95
CA ARG A 495 -11.93 18.27 0.65
C ARG A 495 -11.67 18.41 -0.85
N ALA A 496 -12.76 18.41 -1.62
CA ALA A 496 -12.72 18.47 -3.08
C ALA A 496 -12.05 19.76 -3.60
N GLU A 497 -12.20 20.88 -2.90
CA GLU A 497 -11.58 22.16 -3.24
C GLU A 497 -10.05 22.13 -3.24
N TYR A 498 -9.45 21.15 -2.56
CA TYR A 498 -8.00 20.96 -2.52
C TYR A 498 -7.50 19.87 -3.48
N ALA A 499 -8.32 19.45 -4.42
CA ALA A 499 -7.97 18.41 -5.38
C ALA A 499 -6.59 18.59 -6.02
N PRO A 500 -6.16 19.78 -6.51
CA PRO A 500 -4.84 19.95 -7.08
C PRO A 500 -3.70 19.60 -6.11
N LEU A 501 -3.86 19.96 -4.83
CA LEU A 501 -2.85 19.70 -3.80
C LEU A 501 -2.76 18.21 -3.45
N PHE A 502 -3.90 17.53 -3.35
CA PHE A 502 -3.93 16.08 -3.15
C PHE A 502 -3.26 15.33 -4.30
N VAL A 503 -3.52 15.76 -5.54
CA VAL A 503 -2.93 15.15 -6.72
C VAL A 503 -1.42 15.41 -6.77
N GLU A 504 -0.95 16.62 -6.42
CA GLU A 504 0.49 16.91 -6.31
C GLU A 504 1.17 15.98 -5.29
N ILE A 505 0.61 15.83 -4.09
CA ILE A 505 1.12 14.94 -3.05
C ILE A 505 1.18 13.50 -3.57
N TRP A 506 0.11 13.03 -4.19
CA TRP A 506 0.05 11.67 -4.73
C TRP A 506 1.10 11.42 -5.81
N ASN A 507 1.23 12.33 -6.78
CA ASN A 507 2.19 12.18 -7.85
C ASN A 507 3.63 12.12 -7.34
N ARG A 508 3.95 12.87 -6.28
CA ARG A 508 5.25 12.82 -5.62
C ARG A 508 5.48 11.49 -4.89
N ILE A 509 4.49 11.01 -4.14
CA ILE A 509 4.56 9.70 -3.47
C ILE A 509 4.74 8.59 -4.53
N LYS A 510 3.98 8.63 -5.61
CA LYS A 510 4.05 7.67 -6.71
C LYS A 510 5.41 7.71 -7.43
N ALA A 511 6.03 8.87 -7.51
CA ALA A 511 7.38 9.04 -8.05
C ALA A 511 8.50 8.59 -7.06
N GLY A 512 8.13 8.10 -5.87
CA GLY A 512 9.06 7.62 -4.87
C GLY A 512 9.58 8.68 -3.91
N ALA A 513 8.97 9.87 -3.88
CA ALA A 513 9.29 10.88 -2.88
C ALA A 513 8.91 10.39 -1.47
N ASP A 514 9.75 10.71 -0.51
CA ASP A 514 9.51 10.45 0.92
C ASP A 514 9.51 11.75 1.73
N ALA A 515 9.45 11.62 3.06
CA ALA A 515 9.45 12.77 3.97
C ALA A 515 10.71 13.66 3.87
N SER A 516 11.76 13.22 3.18
CA SER A 516 12.98 14.03 2.93
C SER A 516 12.86 14.89 1.67
N ASP A 517 11.85 14.68 0.82
CA ASP A 517 11.58 15.53 -0.34
C ASP A 517 11.02 16.90 0.13
N PRO A 518 11.76 18.00 -0.07
CA PRO A 518 11.31 19.32 0.41
C PRO A 518 10.00 19.79 -0.25
N ALA A 519 9.74 19.36 -1.48
CA ALA A 519 8.52 19.74 -2.19
C ALA A 519 7.31 18.94 -1.69
N LEU A 520 7.48 17.65 -1.39
CA LEU A 520 6.45 16.86 -0.73
C LEU A 520 6.15 17.40 0.67
N ALA A 521 7.19 17.69 1.45
CA ALA A 521 7.04 18.27 2.79
C ALA A 521 6.29 19.60 2.75
N ARG A 522 6.60 20.48 1.78
CA ARG A 522 5.89 21.75 1.58
C ARG A 522 4.43 21.54 1.18
N ALA A 523 4.16 20.68 0.21
CA ALA A 523 2.79 20.39 -0.22
C ALA A 523 1.96 19.80 0.92
N PHE A 524 2.55 18.91 1.72
CA PHE A 524 1.88 18.32 2.87
C PHE A 524 1.66 19.31 4.01
N SER A 525 2.63 20.20 4.27
CA SER A 525 2.47 21.30 5.25
C SER A 525 1.36 22.26 4.83
N ALA A 526 1.29 22.60 3.54
CA ALA A 526 0.19 23.37 2.99
C ALA A 526 -1.16 22.68 3.20
N TYR A 527 -1.22 21.38 2.92
CA TYR A 527 -2.43 20.57 3.17
C TYR A 527 -2.82 20.57 4.66
N LEU A 528 -1.88 20.35 5.58
CA LEU A 528 -2.16 20.36 7.02
C LEU A 528 -2.66 21.73 7.49
N TYR A 529 -2.11 22.81 6.95
CA TYR A 529 -2.53 24.16 7.26
C TYR A 529 -4.00 24.39 6.84
N LEU A 530 -4.41 23.86 5.69
CA LEU A 530 -5.80 23.93 5.24
C LEU A 530 -6.72 22.95 5.96
N ALA A 531 -6.23 21.74 6.26
CA ALA A 531 -7.05 20.71 6.91
C ALA A 531 -7.56 21.14 8.30
N ASN A 532 -6.89 22.09 8.92
CA ASN A 532 -7.27 22.66 10.21
C ASN A 532 -8.23 23.86 10.10
N LEU A 533 -8.89 24.08 8.94
CA LEU A 533 -9.91 25.11 8.80
C LEU A 533 -11.05 24.95 9.81
N GLY A 534 -11.51 23.70 10.01
CA GLY A 534 -12.55 23.40 11.00
C GLY A 534 -12.13 23.78 12.43
N ASP A 535 -10.88 23.50 12.80
CA ASP A 535 -10.37 23.77 14.16
C ASP A 535 -10.32 25.28 14.49
N LEU A 536 -10.31 26.15 13.48
CA LEU A 536 -10.34 27.61 13.67
C LEU A 536 -11.76 28.17 13.88
N PHE A 537 -12.75 27.42 13.49
CA PHE A 537 -14.16 27.86 13.49
C PHE A 537 -15.03 26.98 14.39
N SER A 538 -14.49 26.63 15.56
CA SER A 538 -15.11 25.74 16.56
C SER A 538 -16.49 26.21 17.08
N THR A 539 -16.94 27.40 16.66
CA THR A 539 -18.24 27.95 17.02
C THR A 539 -19.42 27.39 16.23
N TRP A 540 -19.18 26.53 15.29
CA TRP A 540 -20.19 26.05 14.32
C TRP A 540 -20.73 24.64 14.59
N GLY A 541 -20.32 24.03 15.69
CA GLY A 541 -20.80 22.70 16.11
C GLY A 541 -20.43 21.59 15.11
N ASP A 542 -21.29 20.58 14.97
CA ASP A 542 -21.08 19.42 14.11
C ASP A 542 -20.95 19.74 12.60
N ASP A 543 -21.25 20.98 12.22
CA ASP A 543 -21.18 21.46 10.84
C ASP A 543 -19.88 22.20 10.52
N GLU A 544 -18.89 22.20 11.43
CA GLU A 544 -17.54 22.78 11.25
C GLU A 544 -16.89 22.35 9.92
N MET A 545 -17.17 21.13 9.51
CA MET A 545 -16.61 20.54 8.31
C MET A 545 -17.20 21.08 7.01
N ARG A 546 -18.30 21.86 7.06
CA ARG A 546 -19.01 22.31 5.86
C ARG A 546 -18.82 23.78 5.57
N GLY A 547 -18.99 24.64 6.56
CA GLY A 547 -19.02 26.09 6.38
C GLY A 547 -17.83 26.68 5.62
N PRO A 548 -16.58 26.51 6.12
CA PRO A 548 -15.40 27.02 5.43
C PRO A 548 -15.18 26.40 4.05
N HIS A 549 -15.55 25.12 3.90
CA HIS A 549 -15.41 24.40 2.63
C HIS A 549 -16.46 24.87 1.60
N LEU A 550 -17.72 25.12 2.02
CA LEU A 550 -18.74 25.73 1.17
C LEU A 550 -18.31 27.11 0.66
N TYR A 551 -17.69 27.93 1.55
CA TYR A 551 -17.15 29.21 1.14
C TYR A 551 -15.99 29.06 0.15
N ALA A 552 -15.08 28.11 0.37
CA ALA A 552 -13.99 27.84 -0.56
C ALA A 552 -14.52 27.44 -1.96
N LEU A 553 -15.54 26.58 -2.01
CA LEU A 553 -16.18 26.17 -3.27
C LEU A 553 -16.92 27.33 -3.96
N GLU A 554 -17.58 28.21 -3.18
CA GLU A 554 -18.17 29.45 -3.68
C GLU A 554 -17.08 30.39 -4.24
N ARG A 555 -16.00 30.56 -3.52
CA ARG A 555 -14.86 31.41 -3.89
C ARG A 555 -14.16 30.94 -5.15
N LEU A 556 -14.16 29.62 -5.40
CA LEU A 556 -13.68 29.01 -6.64
C LEU A 556 -14.69 29.08 -7.79
N GLY A 557 -15.89 29.63 -7.57
CA GLY A 557 -16.94 29.70 -8.58
C GLY A 557 -17.63 28.36 -8.88
N LEU A 558 -17.38 27.34 -8.08
CA LEU A 558 -17.97 26.01 -8.23
C LEU A 558 -19.41 26.00 -7.69
N PHE A 559 -19.62 26.61 -6.54
CA PHE A 559 -20.94 26.81 -5.92
C PHE A 559 -21.42 28.25 -6.10
N ARG A 560 -22.74 28.45 -6.06
CA ARG A 560 -23.35 29.77 -6.17
C ARG A 560 -23.66 30.40 -4.80
N ASN A 561 -23.66 29.58 -3.77
CA ASN A 561 -24.06 29.96 -2.40
C ASN A 561 -23.43 28.99 -1.40
N ARG A 562 -23.62 29.26 -0.12
CA ARG A 562 -23.15 28.46 1.03
C ARG A 562 -24.33 27.81 1.76
N LEU A 563 -25.30 27.32 0.99
CA LEU A 563 -26.44 26.63 1.56
C LEU A 563 -26.10 25.20 1.97
N SER A 564 -26.64 24.80 3.10
CA SER A 564 -26.78 23.38 3.47
C SER A 564 -28.25 23.08 3.76
N ARG A 565 -28.65 21.81 3.70
CA ARG A 565 -29.97 21.38 4.10
C ARG A 565 -29.93 20.89 5.54
N GLN A 566 -30.78 21.45 6.38
CA GLN A 566 -30.92 21.12 7.80
C GLN A 566 -32.42 21.00 8.15
N ASN A 567 -32.84 19.84 8.61
CA ASN A 567 -34.25 19.56 8.95
C ASN A 567 -35.20 19.95 7.80
N GLY A 568 -34.81 19.64 6.56
CA GLY A 568 -35.65 19.90 5.38
C GLY A 568 -35.62 21.34 4.85
N LYS A 569 -34.80 22.24 5.40
CA LYS A 569 -34.73 23.66 5.01
C LYS A 569 -33.33 24.00 4.51
N ALA A 570 -33.25 24.89 3.52
CA ALA A 570 -32.00 25.51 3.12
C ALA A 570 -31.56 26.53 4.21
N VAL A 571 -30.34 26.37 4.69
CA VAL A 571 -29.72 27.21 5.71
C VAL A 571 -28.40 27.75 5.18
N GLU A 572 -28.26 29.08 5.17
CA GLU A 572 -27.02 29.72 4.74
C GLU A 572 -25.97 29.74 5.86
N TRP A 573 -24.76 29.32 5.53
CA TRP A 573 -23.60 29.45 6.40
C TRP A 573 -23.12 30.90 6.42
N LYS A 574 -23.30 31.57 7.56
CA LYS A 574 -22.86 32.93 7.76
C LYS A 574 -21.42 32.96 8.22
N MET A 575 -20.60 33.70 7.51
CA MET A 575 -19.20 33.95 7.83
C MET A 575 -18.95 35.44 8.01
N THR A 576 -18.12 35.77 8.99
CA THR A 576 -17.58 37.12 9.12
C THR A 576 -16.53 37.39 8.02
N GLU A 577 -16.29 38.66 7.71
CA GLU A 577 -15.25 39.04 6.72
C GLU A 577 -13.84 38.60 7.16
N LYS A 578 -13.61 38.54 8.48
CA LYS A 578 -12.33 38.01 9.02
C LYS A 578 -12.16 36.52 8.72
N GLU A 579 -13.21 35.73 8.89
CA GLU A 579 -13.21 34.29 8.58
C GLU A 579 -13.02 34.06 7.06
N LYS A 580 -13.72 34.80 6.22
CA LYS A 580 -13.54 34.75 4.77
C LYS A 580 -12.12 35.09 4.36
N ALA A 581 -11.55 36.18 4.93
CA ALA A 581 -10.20 36.59 4.66
C ALA A 581 -9.17 35.52 5.05
N GLU A 582 -9.39 34.81 6.16
CA GLU A 582 -8.54 33.70 6.59
C GLU A 582 -8.61 32.52 5.64
N VAL A 583 -9.82 32.11 5.19
CA VAL A 583 -9.96 31.05 4.17
C VAL A 583 -9.26 31.45 2.86
N ASP A 584 -9.47 32.68 2.40
CA ASP A 584 -8.82 33.18 1.20
C ASP A 584 -7.28 33.18 1.32
N ALA A 585 -6.75 33.59 2.47
CA ALA A 585 -5.31 33.59 2.72
C ALA A 585 -4.74 32.17 2.63
N ARG A 586 -5.45 31.17 3.16
CA ARG A 586 -5.01 29.77 3.11
C ARG A 586 -5.11 29.18 1.71
N LEU A 587 -6.18 29.45 0.96
CA LEU A 587 -6.30 29.04 -0.43
C LEU A 587 -5.17 29.62 -1.30
N ARG A 588 -4.78 30.91 -1.07
CA ARG A 588 -3.62 31.52 -1.74
C ARG A 588 -2.31 30.90 -1.30
N TYR A 589 -2.14 30.63 -0.01
CA TYR A 589 -0.94 29.97 0.50
C TYR A 589 -0.70 28.61 -0.18
N CYS A 590 -1.77 27.89 -0.47
CA CYS A 590 -1.73 26.57 -1.12
C CYS A 590 -1.70 26.65 -2.65
N GLY A 591 -1.71 27.82 -3.23
CA GLY A 591 -1.71 28.02 -4.68
C GLY A 591 -3.00 27.62 -5.37
N ILE A 592 -4.11 27.52 -4.62
CA ILE A 592 -5.45 27.20 -5.17
C ILE A 592 -6.12 28.47 -5.70
N LEU A 593 -5.91 29.62 -5.05
CA LEU A 593 -6.27 30.94 -5.59
C LEU A 593 -5.03 31.69 -6.05
N ASP A 594 -5.15 32.45 -7.14
CA ASP A 594 -4.07 33.30 -7.63
C ASP A 594 -3.71 34.41 -6.64
N LYS A 595 -2.41 34.75 -6.59
CA LYS A 595 -1.90 35.82 -5.72
C LYS A 595 -2.45 37.21 -6.08
N GLN A 596 -3.09 37.38 -7.24
CA GLN A 596 -3.58 38.65 -7.76
C GLN A 596 -5.08 38.92 -7.59
N ASP A 597 -5.85 37.94 -7.12
CA ASP A 597 -7.28 38.13 -6.83
C ASP A 597 -7.52 38.91 -5.53
N THR A 598 -6.94 40.10 -5.44
CA THR A 598 -7.25 41.12 -4.45
C THR A 598 -8.11 42.20 -5.10
N GLN A 599 -9.35 41.87 -5.47
CA GLN A 599 -10.36 42.93 -5.62
C GLN A 599 -11.58 42.56 -4.77
N PRO A 600 -12.08 43.60 -4.03
CA PRO A 600 -13.13 43.46 -3.03
C PRO A 600 -14.47 43.05 -3.65
#